data_499317de6898d9a2a2063ba89d81304d
#
_entry.id   499317de6898d9a2a2063ba89d81304d
#
_cell.length_a   1.000
_cell.length_b   1.000
_cell.length_c   1.000
_cell.angle_alpha   90.00
_cell.angle_beta   90.00
_cell.angle_gamma   90.00
#
_symmetry.space_group_name_H-M   'P 1'
#
loop_
_entity.id
_entity.type
_entity.pdbx_description
1 polymer ?
#
loop_
_entity_poly.entity_id
_entity_poly.type
_entity_poly.pdbx_seq_one_letter_code
_entity_poly.pdbx_strand_id
1 'polypeptide(L)'
;MLNASVLDQYPGVDTDAVQALLEEKCRQDRHKIIVLDDDPTGVQTVHDVSVYTDWSYDSIKKGFEEDGKLFYILTNSRGFTVEQTTRAHLEIGETAAKVSEETGIDYVIVSRGDSTLRGHYPLETELLARAEEKHRGRAVDGEIICPYFKEGGRFTIGNVHYVKYGNELIPAGETEFAEDKTFGYHCSNLKEYVEEKTGGRYPAREVLDVSLEELRSLDYASITDKLLALHDFGKIVVNAVDACDLKVFCIALYDAMNQGRRFMFRTAAGFVKEFGAIRERPLLSREEMVQENCGTGGIIVVGSHTKKTTSQLEALKTVEGIRFIEFNSDLVLDEEKFQEEISSVISQEEELIGRGVTV
;
A
#
# COMPACT_ATOMS: atom_id res chain seq x y z
N MET A 1 -9.52 -20.25 -11.40
CA MET A 1 -9.10 -20.86 -10.12
C MET A 1 -7.87 -21.73 -10.35
N LEU A 2 -6.82 -21.58 -9.52
CA LEU A 2 -5.60 -22.40 -9.55
C LEU A 2 -5.37 -23.02 -8.16
N ASN A 3 -4.63 -24.14 -8.11
CA ASN A 3 -4.14 -24.66 -6.83
C ASN A 3 -2.96 -23.81 -6.35
N ALA A 4 -2.91 -23.46 -5.05
CA ALA A 4 -1.86 -22.60 -4.51
C ALA A 4 -0.43 -23.21 -4.64
N SER A 5 -0.31 -24.52 -4.85
CA SER A 5 0.99 -25.15 -5.14
C SER A 5 1.67 -24.64 -6.42
N VAL A 6 0.97 -23.92 -7.27
CA VAL A 6 1.58 -23.25 -8.43
C VAL A 6 2.62 -22.19 -8.00
N LEU A 7 2.46 -21.60 -6.83
CA LEU A 7 3.39 -20.61 -6.29
C LEU A 7 4.79 -21.19 -6.04
N ASP A 8 4.88 -22.50 -5.77
CA ASP A 8 6.12 -23.20 -5.46
C ASP A 8 6.84 -23.75 -6.72
N GLN A 9 6.26 -23.55 -7.91
CA GLN A 9 6.80 -24.09 -9.16
C GLN A 9 7.85 -23.18 -9.83
N TYR A 10 7.97 -21.95 -9.40
CA TYR A 10 8.90 -21.01 -9.98
C TYR A 10 10.32 -21.24 -9.45
N PRO A 11 11.37 -21.19 -10.31
CA PRO A 11 12.73 -21.41 -9.89
C PRO A 11 13.15 -20.38 -8.84
N GLY A 12 13.90 -20.81 -7.83
CA GLY A 12 14.51 -19.94 -6.86
C GLY A 12 15.61 -19.07 -7.50
N VAL A 13 15.87 -17.91 -6.89
CA VAL A 13 17.02 -17.05 -7.23
C VAL A 13 17.94 -16.95 -6.02
N ASP A 14 19.18 -16.53 -6.24
CA ASP A 14 20.08 -16.19 -5.13
C ASP A 14 19.56 -14.91 -4.43
N THR A 15 18.76 -15.11 -3.39
CA THR A 15 18.08 -14.02 -2.65
C THR A 15 19.05 -13.07 -1.97
N ASP A 16 20.20 -13.56 -1.51
CA ASP A 16 21.20 -12.73 -0.83
C ASP A 16 21.92 -11.81 -1.81
N ALA A 17 22.30 -12.36 -2.97
CA ALA A 17 22.92 -11.57 -4.05
C ALA A 17 21.96 -10.51 -4.59
N VAL A 18 20.67 -10.87 -4.82
CA VAL A 18 19.63 -9.95 -5.27
C VAL A 18 19.38 -8.86 -4.21
N GLN A 19 19.31 -9.22 -2.93
CA GLN A 19 19.11 -8.25 -1.84
C GLN A 19 20.28 -7.26 -1.77
N ALA A 20 21.53 -7.75 -1.85
CA ALA A 20 22.71 -6.90 -1.80
C ALA A 20 22.75 -5.90 -2.98
N LEU A 21 22.39 -6.36 -4.19
CA LEU A 21 22.32 -5.50 -5.36
C LEU A 21 21.19 -4.46 -5.25
N LEU A 22 20.03 -4.86 -4.75
CA LEU A 22 18.91 -3.93 -4.50
C LEU A 22 19.31 -2.83 -3.53
N GLU A 23 19.95 -3.18 -2.41
CA GLU A 23 20.40 -2.22 -1.41
C GLU A 23 21.46 -1.25 -1.98
N GLU A 24 22.32 -1.73 -2.87
CA GLU A 24 23.28 -0.89 -3.57
C GLU A 24 22.57 0.13 -4.47
N LYS A 25 21.62 -0.32 -5.30
CA LYS A 25 20.83 0.55 -6.18
C LYS A 25 20.02 1.56 -5.40
N CYS A 26 19.35 1.13 -4.32
CA CYS A 26 18.56 2.00 -3.44
C CYS A 26 19.44 3.09 -2.79
N ARG A 27 20.67 2.77 -2.36
CA ARG A 27 21.61 3.76 -1.80
C ARG A 27 22.15 4.74 -2.83
N GLN A 28 22.28 4.34 -4.08
CA GLN A 28 22.74 5.21 -5.18
C GLN A 28 21.63 6.17 -5.61
N ASP A 29 20.39 5.77 -5.51
CA ASP A 29 19.24 6.60 -5.84
C ASP A 29 18.99 7.65 -4.74
N ARG A 30 18.79 8.91 -5.15
CA ARG A 30 18.66 10.06 -4.25
C ARG A 30 17.22 10.50 -4.01
N HIS A 31 16.25 9.89 -4.65
CA HIS A 31 14.85 10.24 -4.45
C HIS A 31 14.39 9.84 -3.04
N LYS A 32 13.66 10.73 -2.40
CA LYS A 32 12.82 10.38 -1.25
C LYS A 32 11.58 9.67 -1.78
N ILE A 33 11.13 8.61 -1.13
CA ILE A 33 9.91 7.90 -1.50
C ILE A 33 8.79 8.37 -0.56
N ILE A 34 7.76 8.99 -1.12
CA ILE A 34 6.55 9.39 -0.42
C ILE A 34 5.49 8.33 -0.68
N VAL A 35 5.03 7.64 0.36
CA VAL A 35 4.01 6.61 0.23
C VAL A 35 2.67 7.16 0.69
N LEU A 36 1.71 7.27 -0.24
CA LEU A 36 0.34 7.62 0.09
C LEU A 36 -0.44 6.36 0.40
N ASP A 37 -0.93 6.26 1.62
CA ASP A 37 -1.65 5.10 2.13
C ASP A 37 -3.15 5.37 2.16
N ASP A 38 -3.92 4.58 1.43
CA ASP A 38 -5.36 4.78 1.29
C ASP A 38 -6.17 4.24 2.47
N ASP A 39 -5.54 3.46 3.37
CA ASP A 39 -6.16 2.98 4.61
C ASP A 39 -5.12 2.83 5.75
N PRO A 40 -5.56 2.78 7.03
CA PRO A 40 -4.65 2.80 8.18
C PRO A 40 -3.82 1.51 8.38
N THR A 41 -3.91 0.53 7.49
CA THR A 41 -3.18 -0.75 7.60
C THR A 41 -1.94 -0.84 6.70
N GLY A 42 -1.50 0.25 6.08
CA GLY A 42 -0.49 0.28 5.03
C GLY A 42 0.92 -0.10 5.42
N VAL A 43 1.27 0.01 6.68
CA VAL A 43 2.63 -0.26 7.18
C VAL A 43 2.86 -1.71 7.63
N GLN A 44 1.99 -2.63 7.24
CA GLN A 44 2.03 -4.04 7.68
C GLN A 44 3.31 -4.79 7.32
N THR A 45 4.01 -4.37 6.27
CA THR A 45 5.19 -5.06 5.73
C THR A 45 6.49 -4.32 5.99
N VAL A 46 6.45 -3.16 6.62
CA VAL A 46 7.59 -2.27 6.83
C VAL A 46 7.80 -2.00 8.32
N HIS A 47 8.98 -1.51 8.68
CA HIS A 47 9.32 -1.11 10.04
C HIS A 47 10.27 0.08 10.00
N ASP A 48 10.39 0.78 11.13
CA ASP A 48 11.28 1.94 11.30
C ASP A 48 11.01 3.06 10.28
N VAL A 49 9.73 3.28 9.98
CA VAL A 49 9.26 4.31 9.06
C VAL A 49 8.32 5.28 9.76
N SER A 50 8.37 6.55 9.40
CA SER A 50 7.43 7.54 9.90
C SER A 50 6.11 7.50 9.13
N VAL A 51 5.00 7.66 9.84
CA VAL A 51 3.66 7.77 9.28
C VAL A 51 3.06 9.11 9.73
N TYR A 52 2.83 9.98 8.78
CA TYR A 52 2.14 11.25 9.01
C TYR A 52 0.65 11.09 8.76
N THR A 53 -0.16 11.58 9.66
CA THR A 53 -1.65 11.49 9.57
C THR A 53 -2.27 12.75 8.96
N ASP A 54 -1.44 13.67 8.51
CA ASP A 54 -1.80 14.86 7.75
C ASP A 54 -0.76 15.11 6.65
N TRP A 55 -1.10 15.98 5.70
CA TRP A 55 -0.22 16.40 4.61
C TRP A 55 0.04 17.90 4.59
N SER A 56 0.11 18.49 5.79
CA SER A 56 0.54 19.85 5.94
C SER A 56 1.97 20.04 5.40
N TYR A 57 2.30 21.29 5.09
CA TYR A 57 3.66 21.63 4.66
C TYR A 57 4.71 21.16 5.68
N ASP A 58 4.45 21.34 6.97
CA ASP A 58 5.39 20.98 8.04
C ASP A 58 5.58 19.46 8.15
N SER A 59 4.50 18.69 8.03
CA SER A 59 4.55 17.23 8.05
C SER A 59 5.32 16.68 6.86
N ILE A 60 5.04 17.15 5.64
CA ILE A 60 5.75 16.70 4.44
C ILE A 60 7.23 17.12 4.52
N LYS A 61 7.53 18.36 4.92
CA LYS A 61 8.90 18.85 5.07
C LYS A 61 9.70 18.00 6.06
N LYS A 62 9.11 17.70 7.21
CA LYS A 62 9.73 16.80 8.20
C LYS A 62 10.04 15.43 7.61
N GLY A 63 9.12 14.84 6.83
CA GLY A 63 9.36 13.57 6.14
C GLY A 63 10.53 13.64 5.13
N PHE A 64 10.70 14.76 4.42
CA PHE A 64 11.84 14.98 3.54
C PHE A 64 13.17 15.08 4.29
N GLU A 65 13.17 15.71 5.46
CA GLU A 65 14.35 15.97 6.28
C GLU A 65 14.81 14.74 7.12
N GLU A 66 13.98 13.68 7.21
CA GLU A 66 14.38 12.44 7.88
C GLU A 66 15.48 11.71 7.10
N ASP A 67 16.34 10.98 7.83
CA ASP A 67 17.41 10.16 7.21
C ASP A 67 16.86 8.96 6.43
N GLY A 68 15.65 8.50 6.72
CA GLY A 68 15.01 7.35 6.08
C GLY A 68 14.78 7.55 4.58
N LYS A 69 14.86 6.45 3.81
CA LYS A 69 14.58 6.46 2.36
C LYS A 69 13.15 6.84 2.04
N LEU A 70 12.20 6.49 2.90
CA LEU A 70 10.78 6.69 2.68
C LEU A 70 10.05 7.11 3.95
N PHE A 71 8.91 7.75 3.75
CA PHE A 71 7.91 8.02 4.78
C PHE A 71 6.50 7.85 4.22
N TYR A 72 5.54 7.64 5.10
CA TYR A 72 4.14 7.48 4.76
C TYR A 72 3.33 8.72 5.07
N ILE A 73 2.31 8.95 4.25
CA ILE A 73 1.21 9.87 4.51
C ILE A 73 -0.07 9.04 4.50
N LEU A 74 -0.71 8.91 5.64
CA LEU A 74 -2.01 8.26 5.76
C LEU A 74 -3.09 9.21 5.26
N THR A 75 -3.54 9.00 4.04
CA THR A 75 -4.63 9.79 3.44
C THR A 75 -6.00 9.28 3.87
N ASN A 76 -6.13 7.99 4.14
CA ASN A 76 -7.40 7.30 4.37
C ASN A 76 -8.42 7.49 3.22
N SER A 77 -7.90 7.71 2.01
CA SER A 77 -8.68 8.12 0.84
C SER A 77 -9.69 7.07 0.35
N ARG A 78 -9.55 5.82 0.76
CA ARG A 78 -10.56 4.78 0.47
C ARG A 78 -11.94 5.13 1.05
N GLY A 79 -11.98 5.89 2.13
CA GLY A 79 -13.22 6.40 2.73
C GLY A 79 -13.71 7.73 2.15
N PHE A 80 -12.97 8.34 1.22
CA PHE A 80 -13.29 9.66 0.67
C PHE A 80 -14.29 9.61 -0.48
N THR A 81 -14.96 10.74 -0.73
CA THR A 81 -15.63 10.99 -2.00
C THR A 81 -14.61 11.31 -3.08
N VAL A 82 -15.05 11.30 -4.35
CA VAL A 82 -14.23 11.71 -5.50
C VAL A 82 -13.66 13.12 -5.31
N GLU A 83 -14.49 14.06 -4.79
CA GLU A 83 -14.09 15.45 -4.54
C GLU A 83 -13.04 15.56 -3.44
N GLN A 84 -13.20 14.82 -2.35
CA GLN A 84 -12.24 14.78 -1.25
C GLN A 84 -10.91 14.20 -1.70
N THR A 85 -10.94 13.08 -2.43
CA THR A 85 -9.77 12.44 -3.02
C THR A 85 -9.04 13.39 -3.98
N THR A 86 -9.80 14.08 -4.85
CA THR A 86 -9.24 15.06 -5.80
C THR A 86 -8.51 16.16 -5.07
N ARG A 87 -9.13 16.77 -4.06
CA ARG A 87 -8.52 17.84 -3.28
C ARG A 87 -7.25 17.37 -2.57
N ALA A 88 -7.34 16.27 -1.83
CA ALA A 88 -6.21 15.75 -1.05
C ALA A 88 -4.99 15.44 -1.94
N HIS A 89 -5.18 14.74 -3.06
CA HIS A 89 -4.07 14.37 -3.91
C HIS A 89 -3.43 15.57 -4.65
N LEU A 90 -4.22 16.57 -5.03
CA LEU A 90 -3.66 17.81 -5.59
C LEU A 90 -2.90 18.61 -4.53
N GLU A 91 -3.42 18.74 -3.31
CA GLU A 91 -2.74 19.41 -2.20
C GLU A 91 -1.42 18.70 -1.84
N ILE A 92 -1.41 17.38 -1.76
CA ILE A 92 -0.20 16.59 -1.50
C ILE A 92 0.83 16.81 -2.60
N GLY A 93 0.43 16.68 -3.86
CA GLY A 93 1.35 16.85 -4.99
C GLY A 93 1.95 18.26 -5.06
N GLU A 94 1.15 19.29 -4.83
CA GLU A 94 1.63 20.69 -4.77
C GLU A 94 2.59 20.90 -3.60
N THR A 95 2.24 20.41 -2.41
CA THR A 95 3.07 20.57 -1.21
C THR A 95 4.40 19.82 -1.34
N ALA A 96 4.37 18.57 -1.85
CA ALA A 96 5.57 17.79 -2.07
C ALA A 96 6.53 18.46 -3.07
N ALA A 97 5.99 18.99 -4.18
CA ALA A 97 6.78 19.73 -5.15
C ALA A 97 7.44 20.98 -4.56
N LYS A 98 6.68 21.75 -3.76
CA LYS A 98 7.20 22.93 -3.08
C LYS A 98 8.31 22.59 -2.08
N VAL A 99 8.12 21.56 -1.26
CA VAL A 99 9.14 21.10 -0.31
C VAL A 99 10.39 20.60 -1.03
N SER A 100 10.22 19.85 -2.13
CA SER A 100 11.33 19.39 -2.96
C SER A 100 12.14 20.54 -3.54
N GLU A 101 11.49 21.59 -4.03
CA GLU A 101 12.16 22.79 -4.54
C GLU A 101 12.98 23.50 -3.45
N GLU A 102 12.42 23.65 -2.24
CA GLU A 102 13.06 24.34 -1.12
C GLU A 102 14.23 23.54 -0.51
N THR A 103 14.09 22.21 -0.42
CA THR A 103 15.11 21.35 0.19
C THR A 103 16.17 20.87 -0.80
N GLY A 104 15.88 20.95 -2.10
CA GLY A 104 16.72 20.38 -3.15
C GLY A 104 16.71 18.84 -3.19
N ILE A 105 15.81 18.19 -2.45
CA ILE A 105 15.66 16.74 -2.40
C ILE A 105 14.63 16.31 -3.43
N ASP A 106 15.02 15.47 -4.37
CA ASP A 106 14.12 14.89 -5.35
C ASP A 106 13.27 13.76 -4.74
N TYR A 107 12.12 13.44 -5.33
CA TYR A 107 11.19 12.46 -4.77
C TYR A 107 10.42 11.69 -5.84
N VAL A 108 9.85 10.58 -5.40
CA VAL A 108 8.80 9.83 -6.12
C VAL A 108 7.62 9.59 -5.20
N ILE A 109 6.40 9.56 -5.75
CA ILE A 109 5.18 9.28 -5.00
C ILE A 109 4.69 7.88 -5.36
N VAL A 110 4.43 7.06 -4.34
CA VAL A 110 3.86 5.73 -4.47
C VAL A 110 2.44 5.76 -3.92
N SER A 111 1.42 5.61 -4.77
CA SER A 111 0.06 5.34 -4.34
C SER A 111 -0.02 3.88 -3.89
N ARG A 112 0.02 3.68 -2.58
CA ARG A 112 -0.17 2.39 -1.94
C ARG A 112 -1.65 2.20 -1.66
N GLY A 113 -2.31 1.44 -2.49
CA GLY A 113 -3.73 1.16 -2.36
C GLY A 113 -4.03 -0.27 -1.94
N ASP A 114 -5.29 -0.62 -2.03
CA ASP A 114 -5.79 -1.93 -1.69
C ASP A 114 -5.24 -3.03 -2.60
N SER A 115 -4.70 -4.07 -2.00
CA SER A 115 -4.19 -5.25 -2.72
C SER A 115 -5.28 -6.07 -3.40
N THR A 116 -6.56 -5.79 -3.15
CA THR A 116 -7.71 -6.37 -3.84
C THR A 116 -8.34 -5.41 -4.86
N LEU A 117 -7.55 -4.43 -5.35
CA LEU A 117 -7.85 -3.52 -6.46
C LEU A 117 -8.92 -2.44 -6.19
N ARG A 118 -9.46 -2.33 -4.96
CA ARG A 118 -10.39 -1.27 -4.59
C ARG A 118 -9.66 0.06 -4.40
N GLY A 119 -10.39 1.16 -4.44
CA GLY A 119 -9.87 2.51 -4.28
C GLY A 119 -10.12 3.39 -5.51
N HIS A 120 -9.71 4.64 -5.45
CA HIS A 120 -9.98 5.65 -6.48
C HIS A 120 -9.04 5.57 -7.71
N TYR A 121 -8.70 4.35 -8.14
CA TYR A 121 -7.93 4.16 -9.37
C TYR A 121 -8.84 4.37 -10.62
N PRO A 122 -8.41 5.10 -11.66
CA PRO A 122 -7.10 5.73 -11.88
C PRO A 122 -6.99 7.17 -11.34
N LEU A 123 -8.03 7.70 -10.70
CA LEU A 123 -8.10 9.11 -10.30
C LEU A 123 -6.88 9.57 -9.50
N GLU A 124 -6.50 8.81 -8.46
CA GLU A 124 -5.39 9.15 -7.56
C GLU A 124 -4.08 9.35 -8.31
N THR A 125 -3.70 8.39 -9.11
CA THR A 125 -2.43 8.41 -9.84
C THR A 125 -2.42 9.44 -10.97
N GLU A 126 -3.57 9.67 -11.62
CA GLU A 126 -3.70 10.72 -12.64
C GLU A 126 -3.59 12.13 -12.05
N LEU A 127 -4.16 12.36 -10.86
CA LEU A 127 -4.05 13.66 -10.19
C LEU A 127 -2.62 13.93 -9.76
N LEU A 128 -1.93 12.94 -9.21
CA LEU A 128 -0.53 13.05 -8.84
C LEU A 128 0.38 13.28 -10.06
N ALA A 129 0.16 12.56 -11.15
CA ALA A 129 0.90 12.77 -12.40
C ALA A 129 0.71 14.19 -12.95
N ARG A 130 -0.52 14.72 -12.92
CA ARG A 130 -0.81 16.11 -13.31
C ARG A 130 -0.14 17.13 -12.38
N ALA A 131 -0.10 16.84 -11.07
CA ALA A 131 0.59 17.70 -10.12
C ALA A 131 2.11 17.73 -10.39
N GLU A 132 2.72 16.58 -10.68
CA GLU A 132 4.13 16.49 -11.10
C GLU A 132 4.41 17.32 -12.36
N GLU A 133 3.61 17.18 -13.39
CA GLU A 133 3.76 17.96 -14.62
C GLU A 133 3.58 19.46 -14.38
N LYS A 134 2.54 19.85 -13.63
CA LYS A 134 2.23 21.25 -13.35
C LYS A 134 3.30 21.96 -12.52
N HIS A 135 3.78 21.32 -11.45
CA HIS A 135 4.63 21.95 -10.47
C HIS A 135 6.12 21.72 -10.71
N ARG A 136 6.50 20.64 -11.40
CA ARG A 136 7.90 20.31 -11.69
C ARG A 136 8.27 20.44 -13.16
N GLY A 137 7.28 20.74 -14.03
CA GLY A 137 7.49 20.91 -15.48
C GLY A 137 7.96 19.64 -16.19
N ARG A 138 7.68 18.47 -15.63
CA ARG A 138 8.14 17.19 -16.18
C ARG A 138 6.97 16.20 -16.19
N ALA A 139 6.67 15.65 -17.36
CA ALA A 139 5.68 14.60 -17.52
C ALA A 139 6.16 13.29 -16.86
N VAL A 140 5.21 12.48 -16.43
CA VAL A 140 5.44 11.11 -15.96
C VAL A 140 5.40 10.17 -17.17
N ASP A 141 6.46 9.38 -17.35
CA ASP A 141 6.59 8.48 -18.51
C ASP A 141 5.64 7.29 -18.44
N GLY A 142 5.47 6.71 -17.24
CA GLY A 142 4.66 5.51 -17.08
C GLY A 142 4.08 5.31 -15.69
N GLU A 143 3.14 4.38 -15.61
CA GLU A 143 2.54 3.92 -14.35
C GLU A 143 2.78 2.43 -14.15
N ILE A 144 3.31 2.11 -12.98
CA ILE A 144 3.60 0.74 -12.54
C ILE A 144 2.45 0.22 -11.70
N ILE A 145 1.89 -0.93 -12.10
CA ILE A 145 0.75 -1.57 -11.45
C ILE A 145 1.21 -2.89 -10.84
N CYS A 146 1.30 -2.93 -9.51
CA CYS A 146 1.82 -4.07 -8.77
C CYS A 146 1.08 -4.28 -7.43
N PRO A 147 -0.12 -4.91 -7.43
CA PRO A 147 -0.93 -5.08 -6.23
C PRO A 147 -0.50 -6.28 -5.36
N TYR A 148 0.78 -6.68 -5.42
CA TYR A 148 1.32 -7.81 -4.68
C TYR A 148 1.30 -7.58 -3.17
N PHE A 149 0.83 -8.62 -2.43
CA PHE A 149 0.85 -8.66 -0.97
C PHE A 149 0.81 -10.11 -0.49
N LYS A 150 1.97 -10.72 -0.27
CA LYS A 150 2.12 -12.15 0.09
C LYS A 150 1.45 -12.50 1.42
N GLU A 151 1.63 -11.66 2.42
CA GLU A 151 1.09 -11.85 3.78
C GLU A 151 -0.45 -11.84 3.77
N GLY A 152 -1.04 -11.08 2.86
CA GLY A 152 -2.48 -11.08 2.60
C GLY A 152 -2.93 -12.13 1.60
N GLY A 153 -2.02 -12.87 0.96
CA GLY A 153 -2.35 -13.87 -0.05
C GLY A 153 -2.72 -13.27 -1.42
N ARG A 154 -2.04 -12.20 -1.87
CA ARG A 154 -2.31 -11.55 -3.16
C ARG A 154 -1.11 -11.73 -4.08
N PHE A 155 -1.38 -12.34 -5.25
CA PHE A 155 -0.37 -12.74 -6.22
C PHE A 155 -0.82 -12.41 -7.65
N THR A 156 0.14 -12.15 -8.54
CA THR A 156 -0.14 -11.92 -9.96
C THR A 156 0.64 -12.92 -10.80
N ILE A 157 -0.07 -13.74 -11.59
CA ILE A 157 0.49 -14.81 -12.43
C ILE A 157 -0.10 -14.67 -13.84
N GLY A 158 0.74 -14.52 -14.86
CA GLY A 158 0.28 -14.35 -16.24
C GLY A 158 -0.68 -13.16 -16.39
N ASN A 159 -0.38 -12.07 -15.69
CA ASN A 159 -1.16 -10.84 -15.58
C ASN A 159 -2.51 -10.98 -14.86
N VAL A 160 -2.90 -12.17 -14.43
CA VAL A 160 -4.11 -12.37 -13.62
C VAL A 160 -3.77 -12.21 -12.15
N HIS A 161 -4.52 -11.35 -11.49
CA HIS A 161 -4.40 -11.12 -10.05
C HIS A 161 -5.29 -12.08 -9.27
N TYR A 162 -4.72 -12.71 -8.25
CA TYR A 162 -5.37 -13.75 -7.46
C TYR A 162 -5.42 -13.39 -5.98
N VAL A 163 -6.49 -13.85 -5.32
CA VAL A 163 -6.65 -13.89 -3.88
C VAL A 163 -6.58 -15.34 -3.40
N LYS A 164 -5.73 -15.62 -2.42
CA LYS A 164 -5.56 -16.97 -1.85
C LYS A 164 -6.57 -17.22 -0.74
N TYR A 165 -7.34 -18.27 -0.88
CA TYR A 165 -8.23 -18.83 0.14
C TYR A 165 -7.83 -20.28 0.42
N GLY A 166 -7.22 -20.54 1.57
CA GLY A 166 -6.68 -21.86 1.87
C GLY A 166 -5.66 -22.35 0.83
N ASN A 167 -5.99 -23.39 0.10
CA ASN A 167 -5.14 -23.95 -0.96
C ASN A 167 -5.55 -23.55 -2.38
N GLU A 168 -6.42 -22.54 -2.51
CA GLU A 168 -6.92 -22.10 -3.80
C GLU A 168 -6.53 -20.64 -4.06
N LEU A 169 -6.23 -20.34 -5.32
CA LEU A 169 -6.05 -18.99 -5.85
C LEU A 169 -7.27 -18.67 -6.70
N ILE A 170 -8.09 -17.74 -6.22
CA ILE A 170 -9.30 -17.27 -6.89
C ILE A 170 -8.94 -15.99 -7.65
N PRO A 171 -9.29 -15.86 -8.94
CA PRO A 171 -9.13 -14.61 -9.66
C PRO A 171 -9.84 -13.46 -8.93
N ALA A 172 -9.20 -12.29 -8.82
CA ALA A 172 -9.69 -11.20 -7.99
C ALA A 172 -11.10 -10.73 -8.38
N GLY A 173 -11.43 -10.73 -9.67
CA GLY A 173 -12.76 -10.39 -10.19
C GLY A 173 -13.87 -11.40 -9.86
N GLU A 174 -13.52 -12.55 -9.32
CA GLU A 174 -14.46 -13.61 -8.88
C GLU A 174 -14.63 -13.62 -7.35
N THR A 175 -14.10 -12.61 -6.66
CA THR A 175 -14.15 -12.51 -5.19
C THR A 175 -15.13 -11.43 -4.73
N GLU A 176 -15.51 -11.47 -3.45
CA GLU A 176 -16.34 -10.45 -2.81
C GLU A 176 -15.78 -9.02 -2.92
N PHE A 177 -14.48 -8.88 -3.12
CA PHE A 177 -13.84 -7.57 -3.28
C PHE A 177 -14.21 -6.88 -4.60
N ALA A 178 -14.45 -7.65 -5.65
CA ALA A 178 -14.88 -7.14 -6.94
C ALA A 178 -16.34 -6.67 -6.94
N GLU A 179 -17.16 -7.16 -6.01
CA GLU A 179 -18.55 -6.77 -5.82
C GLU A 179 -18.72 -5.49 -4.97
N ASP A 180 -17.62 -4.80 -4.64
CA ASP A 180 -17.68 -3.55 -3.88
C ASP A 180 -18.55 -2.52 -4.59
N LYS A 181 -19.50 -1.91 -3.84
CA LYS A 181 -20.49 -1.00 -4.43
C LYS A 181 -19.90 0.30 -4.98
N THR A 182 -18.75 0.71 -4.46
CA THR A 182 -18.08 1.98 -4.85
C THR A 182 -16.94 1.72 -5.83
N PHE A 183 -16.14 0.68 -5.59
CA PHE A 183 -14.89 0.42 -6.28
C PHE A 183 -14.91 -0.87 -7.10
N GLY A 184 -16.06 -1.45 -7.30
CA GLY A 184 -16.23 -2.71 -8.03
C GLY A 184 -15.55 -2.76 -9.38
N TYR A 185 -15.22 -3.96 -9.82
CA TYR A 185 -14.55 -4.24 -11.09
C TYR A 185 -14.89 -5.68 -11.53
N HIS A 186 -14.58 -6.04 -12.79
CA HIS A 186 -14.88 -7.36 -13.34
C HIS A 186 -13.61 -8.11 -13.74
N CYS A 187 -12.60 -7.39 -14.23
CA CYS A 187 -11.42 -7.99 -14.82
C CYS A 187 -10.38 -8.39 -13.76
N SER A 188 -9.99 -9.66 -13.76
CA SER A 188 -8.89 -10.16 -12.94
C SER A 188 -7.53 -10.04 -13.63
N ASN A 189 -7.49 -10.01 -14.97
CA ASN A 189 -6.30 -9.69 -15.73
C ASN A 189 -6.01 -8.19 -15.58
N LEU A 190 -4.87 -7.84 -15.02
CA LEU A 190 -4.54 -6.45 -14.69
C LEU A 190 -4.44 -5.54 -15.91
N LYS A 191 -4.11 -6.07 -17.09
CA LYS A 191 -4.12 -5.29 -18.34
C LYS A 191 -5.55 -4.93 -18.74
N GLU A 192 -6.48 -5.87 -18.63
CA GLU A 192 -7.91 -5.65 -18.86
C GLU A 192 -8.55 -4.80 -17.76
N TYR A 193 -8.11 -4.96 -16.50
CA TYR A 193 -8.52 -4.10 -15.39
C TYR A 193 -8.15 -2.64 -15.63
N VAL A 194 -6.94 -2.37 -16.15
CA VAL A 194 -6.54 -1.02 -16.56
C VAL A 194 -7.46 -0.47 -17.63
N GLU A 195 -7.74 -1.24 -18.67
CA GLU A 195 -8.68 -0.84 -19.73
C GLU A 195 -10.07 -0.55 -19.18
N GLU A 196 -10.60 -1.46 -18.34
CA GLU A 196 -11.90 -1.29 -17.65
C GLU A 196 -11.95 0.01 -16.83
N LYS A 197 -10.99 0.19 -15.91
CA LYS A 197 -11.01 1.32 -14.97
C LYS A 197 -10.69 2.66 -15.61
N THR A 198 -9.99 2.66 -16.74
CA THR A 198 -9.69 3.89 -17.50
C THR A 198 -10.71 4.19 -18.59
N GLY A 199 -11.77 3.38 -18.69
CA GLY A 199 -12.81 3.55 -19.73
C GLY A 199 -12.25 3.39 -21.15
N GLY A 200 -11.29 2.48 -21.34
CA GLY A 200 -10.69 2.19 -22.66
C GLY A 200 -9.58 3.15 -23.09
N ARG A 201 -9.20 4.14 -22.27
CA ARG A 201 -8.11 5.09 -22.63
C ARG A 201 -6.74 4.42 -22.75
N TYR A 202 -6.53 3.35 -22.02
CA TYR A 202 -5.33 2.49 -22.09
C TYR A 202 -5.78 1.08 -22.43
N PRO A 203 -5.87 0.72 -23.72
CA PRO A 203 -6.30 -0.61 -24.14
C PRO A 203 -5.37 -1.71 -23.62
N ALA A 204 -5.91 -2.85 -23.23
CA ALA A 204 -5.14 -3.96 -22.63
C ALA A 204 -3.96 -4.41 -23.51
N ARG A 205 -4.09 -4.36 -24.83
CA ARG A 205 -3.04 -4.70 -25.81
C ARG A 205 -1.84 -3.75 -25.76
N GLU A 206 -2.00 -2.52 -25.25
CA GLU A 206 -0.97 -1.47 -25.16
C GLU A 206 -0.33 -1.44 -23.77
N VAL A 207 -0.93 -2.10 -22.79
CA VAL A 207 -0.36 -2.25 -21.46
C VAL A 207 0.78 -3.27 -21.51
N LEU A 208 1.98 -2.82 -21.12
CA LEU A 208 3.13 -3.71 -21.01
C LEU A 208 3.03 -4.61 -19.78
N ASP A 209 3.85 -5.65 -19.74
CA ASP A 209 3.98 -6.49 -18.54
C ASP A 209 5.42 -6.96 -18.33
N VAL A 210 5.76 -7.23 -17.06
CA VAL A 210 6.96 -7.94 -16.65
C VAL A 210 6.53 -9.31 -16.18
N SER A 211 7.02 -10.35 -16.84
CA SER A 211 6.66 -11.73 -16.58
C SER A 211 7.48 -12.33 -15.43
N LEU A 212 6.96 -13.40 -14.81
CA LEU A 212 7.72 -14.16 -13.80
C LEU A 212 8.97 -14.83 -14.40
N GLU A 213 8.95 -15.16 -15.69
CA GLU A 213 10.10 -15.73 -16.38
C GLU A 213 11.25 -14.73 -16.47
N GLU A 214 10.99 -13.49 -16.87
CA GLU A 214 12.00 -12.42 -16.91
C GLU A 214 12.57 -12.15 -15.52
N LEU A 215 11.71 -12.08 -14.49
CA LEU A 215 12.12 -11.84 -13.11
C LEU A 215 12.99 -13.00 -12.58
N ARG A 216 12.60 -14.24 -12.82
CA ARG A 216 13.30 -15.43 -12.31
C ARG A 216 14.56 -15.78 -13.09
N SER A 217 14.68 -15.29 -14.33
CA SER A 217 15.94 -15.36 -15.09
C SER A 217 16.91 -14.21 -14.78
N LEU A 218 16.52 -13.27 -13.91
CA LEU A 218 17.27 -12.06 -13.56
C LEU A 218 17.60 -11.20 -14.80
N ASP A 219 16.66 -11.12 -15.75
CA ASP A 219 16.82 -10.35 -16.99
C ASP A 219 16.57 -8.85 -16.75
N TYR A 220 17.44 -8.26 -15.94
CA TYR A 220 17.39 -6.82 -15.62
C TYR A 220 17.39 -5.94 -16.86
N ALA A 221 18.11 -6.34 -17.91
CA ALA A 221 18.21 -5.55 -19.11
C ALA A 221 16.89 -5.46 -19.86
N SER A 222 16.22 -6.59 -20.11
CA SER A 222 14.92 -6.62 -20.76
C SER A 222 13.86 -5.85 -19.96
N ILE A 223 13.85 -6.00 -18.63
CA ILE A 223 12.91 -5.27 -17.75
C ILE A 223 13.19 -3.76 -17.82
N THR A 224 14.45 -3.34 -17.76
CA THR A 224 14.85 -1.94 -17.89
C THR A 224 14.45 -1.37 -19.24
N ASP A 225 14.66 -2.10 -20.34
CA ASP A 225 14.29 -1.66 -21.69
C ASP A 225 12.77 -1.45 -21.83
N LYS A 226 11.94 -2.32 -21.23
CA LYS A 226 10.48 -2.13 -21.16
C LYS A 226 10.11 -0.85 -20.42
N LEU A 227 10.78 -0.57 -19.28
CA LEU A 227 10.55 0.65 -18.51
C LEU A 227 10.99 1.89 -19.30
N LEU A 228 12.11 1.82 -20.01
CA LEU A 228 12.58 2.90 -20.86
C LEU A 228 11.67 3.16 -22.08
N ALA A 229 10.94 2.15 -22.54
CA ALA A 229 10.00 2.27 -23.65
C ALA A 229 8.69 2.94 -23.26
N LEU A 230 8.37 3.08 -21.97
CA LEU A 230 7.16 3.76 -21.51
C LEU A 230 7.23 5.26 -21.83
N HIS A 231 6.12 5.78 -22.33
CA HIS A 231 5.93 7.20 -22.61
C HIS A 231 4.43 7.54 -22.48
N ASP A 232 4.10 8.83 -22.40
CA ASP A 232 2.71 9.33 -22.37
C ASP A 232 1.85 8.68 -21.26
N PHE A 233 2.44 8.49 -20.09
CA PHE A 233 1.82 7.83 -18.95
C PHE A 233 1.40 6.39 -19.26
N GLY A 234 2.16 5.69 -20.10
CA GLY A 234 1.95 4.28 -20.45
C GLY A 234 1.89 3.38 -19.24
N LYS A 235 1.25 2.23 -19.35
CA LYS A 235 1.00 1.33 -18.22
C LYS A 235 1.84 0.07 -18.32
N ILE A 236 2.34 -0.39 -17.16
CA ILE A 236 3.04 -1.68 -17.05
C ILE A 236 2.58 -2.45 -15.82
N VAL A 237 2.24 -3.71 -16.01
CA VAL A 237 1.83 -4.64 -14.96
C VAL A 237 3.03 -5.48 -14.54
N VAL A 238 3.21 -5.66 -13.23
CA VAL A 238 4.29 -6.49 -12.68
C VAL A 238 3.70 -7.77 -12.09
N ASN A 239 4.10 -8.92 -12.63
CA ASN A 239 3.76 -10.20 -12.05
C ASN A 239 4.64 -10.46 -10.83
N ALA A 240 4.06 -11.03 -9.77
CA ALA A 240 4.82 -11.35 -8.56
C ALA A 240 4.13 -12.46 -7.76
N VAL A 241 4.90 -13.43 -7.31
CA VAL A 241 4.49 -14.53 -6.42
C VAL A 241 5.35 -14.61 -5.17
N ASP A 242 6.51 -13.96 -5.19
CA ASP A 242 7.41 -13.89 -4.03
C ASP A 242 8.09 -12.51 -3.96
N ALA A 243 8.63 -12.16 -2.79
CA ALA A 243 9.37 -10.91 -2.57
C ALA A 243 10.57 -10.77 -3.52
N CYS A 244 11.23 -11.88 -3.87
CA CYS A 244 12.37 -11.84 -4.80
C CYS A 244 11.99 -11.32 -6.19
N ASP A 245 10.75 -11.55 -6.66
CA ASP A 245 10.27 -11.01 -7.94
C ASP A 245 10.29 -9.48 -7.92
N LEU A 246 9.82 -8.89 -6.82
CA LEU A 246 9.82 -7.45 -6.66
C LEU A 246 11.21 -6.87 -6.47
N LYS A 247 12.11 -7.57 -5.78
CA LYS A 247 13.52 -7.14 -5.65
C LYS A 247 14.18 -7.03 -7.01
N VAL A 248 14.01 -8.05 -7.85
CA VAL A 248 14.53 -8.05 -9.23
C VAL A 248 13.92 -6.91 -10.05
N PHE A 249 12.61 -6.72 -9.97
CA PHE A 249 11.93 -5.61 -10.63
C PHE A 249 12.46 -4.25 -10.15
N CYS A 250 12.59 -4.04 -8.84
CA CYS A 250 13.06 -2.77 -8.27
C CYS A 250 14.50 -2.44 -8.67
N ILE A 251 15.38 -3.43 -8.86
CA ILE A 251 16.74 -3.21 -9.40
C ILE A 251 16.66 -2.60 -10.79
N ALA A 252 15.89 -3.19 -11.70
CA ALA A 252 15.69 -2.67 -13.05
C ALA A 252 14.97 -1.29 -13.06
N LEU A 253 14.02 -1.09 -12.12
CA LEU A 253 13.34 0.18 -11.94
C LEU A 253 14.29 1.30 -11.55
N TYR A 254 15.21 1.07 -10.60
CA TYR A 254 16.23 2.03 -10.23
C TYR A 254 17.15 2.34 -11.42
N ASP A 255 17.50 1.36 -12.25
CA ASP A 255 18.29 1.59 -13.46
C ASP A 255 17.56 2.46 -14.49
N ALA A 256 16.24 2.29 -14.66
CA ALA A 256 15.45 3.15 -15.53
C ALA A 256 15.29 4.57 -14.96
N MET A 257 15.07 4.70 -13.64
CA MET A 257 15.01 6.00 -12.97
C MET A 257 16.32 6.77 -13.05
N ASN A 258 17.46 6.10 -12.87
CA ASN A 258 18.79 6.69 -13.03
C ASN A 258 19.09 7.14 -14.47
N GLN A 259 18.36 6.61 -15.46
CA GLN A 259 18.38 7.08 -16.85
C GLN A 259 17.35 8.19 -17.12
N GLY A 260 16.75 8.75 -16.09
CA GLY A 260 15.88 9.92 -16.14
C GLY A 260 14.40 9.61 -16.37
N ARG A 261 13.99 8.34 -16.34
CA ARG A 261 12.56 7.97 -16.43
C ARG A 261 11.82 8.26 -15.13
N ARG A 262 10.57 8.63 -15.25
CA ARG A 262 9.69 9.01 -14.15
C ARG A 262 8.44 8.16 -14.14
N PHE A 263 8.12 7.62 -12.99
CA PHE A 263 7.00 6.69 -12.86
C PHE A 263 6.04 7.13 -11.76
N MET A 264 4.78 6.86 -11.98
CA MET A 264 3.73 6.81 -10.97
C MET A 264 3.48 5.34 -10.60
N PHE A 265 2.93 5.13 -9.43
CA PHE A 265 2.80 3.78 -8.88
C PHE A 265 1.39 3.54 -8.34
N ARG A 266 0.77 2.44 -8.77
CA ARG A 266 -0.42 1.87 -8.17
C ARG A 266 -0.06 0.50 -7.61
N THR A 267 0.20 0.42 -6.31
CA THR A 267 0.81 -0.75 -5.69
C THR A 267 0.08 -1.18 -4.42
N ALA A 268 0.58 -2.22 -3.77
CA ALA A 268 0.18 -2.64 -2.44
C ALA A 268 1.40 -2.74 -1.50
N ALA A 269 1.19 -3.23 -0.28
CA ALA A 269 2.17 -3.18 0.79
C ALA A 269 3.50 -3.89 0.45
N GLY A 270 3.46 -5.02 -0.26
CA GLY A 270 4.67 -5.77 -0.62
C GLY A 270 5.63 -4.99 -1.51
N PHE A 271 5.10 -4.17 -2.44
CA PHE A 271 5.95 -3.37 -3.33
C PHE A 271 6.77 -2.33 -2.56
N VAL A 272 6.15 -1.59 -1.64
CA VAL A 272 6.82 -0.51 -0.90
C VAL A 272 8.01 -1.03 -0.10
N LYS A 273 7.87 -2.19 0.54
CA LYS A 273 8.94 -2.84 1.28
C LYS A 273 10.18 -3.07 0.41
N GLU A 274 9.97 -3.67 -0.76
CA GLU A 274 11.07 -4.02 -1.64
C GLU A 274 11.64 -2.78 -2.36
N PHE A 275 10.81 -1.83 -2.75
CA PHE A 275 11.27 -0.58 -3.33
C PHE A 275 12.09 0.27 -2.35
N GLY A 276 11.74 0.25 -1.07
CA GLY A 276 12.54 0.85 0.01
C GLY A 276 13.75 0.03 0.44
N ALA A 277 13.98 -1.15 -0.15
CA ALA A 277 15.00 -2.12 0.24
C ALA A 277 14.97 -2.47 1.75
N ILE A 278 13.77 -2.48 2.35
CA ILE A 278 13.59 -2.75 3.78
C ILE A 278 13.80 -4.24 4.02
N ARG A 279 14.77 -4.59 4.87
CA ARG A 279 15.05 -5.98 5.23
C ARG A 279 13.91 -6.59 6.04
N GLU A 280 13.79 -7.90 5.99
CA GLU A 280 12.86 -8.60 6.87
C GLU A 280 13.30 -8.47 8.34
N ARG A 281 12.30 -8.30 9.18
CA ARG A 281 12.45 -8.33 10.64
C ARG A 281 11.59 -9.46 11.19
N PRO A 282 12.09 -10.25 12.15
CA PRO A 282 11.27 -11.21 12.88
C PRO A 282 10.06 -10.54 13.52
N LEU A 283 9.00 -11.30 13.74
CA LEU A 283 7.85 -10.81 14.51
C LEU A 283 8.31 -10.34 15.88
N LEU A 284 7.74 -9.22 16.33
CA LEU A 284 8.06 -8.67 17.66
C LEU A 284 7.75 -9.68 18.76
N SER A 285 8.68 -9.88 19.67
CA SER A 285 8.45 -10.66 20.88
C SER A 285 7.58 -9.86 21.87
N ARG A 286 7.04 -10.57 22.87
CA ARG A 286 6.29 -9.90 23.93
C ARG A 286 7.14 -8.86 24.66
N GLU A 287 8.41 -9.16 24.90
CA GLU A 287 9.37 -8.29 25.60
C GLU A 287 9.66 -7.00 24.80
N GLU A 288 9.60 -7.07 23.46
CA GLU A 288 9.75 -5.89 22.59
C GLU A 288 8.48 -5.04 22.54
N MET A 289 7.28 -5.67 22.65
CA MET A 289 5.99 -4.97 22.56
C MET A 289 5.51 -4.41 23.89
N VAL A 290 5.77 -5.12 24.97
CA VAL A 290 5.28 -4.76 26.31
C VAL A 290 6.44 -4.24 27.12
N GLN A 291 6.49 -2.92 27.29
CA GLN A 291 7.41 -2.29 28.23
C GLN A 291 6.98 -2.58 29.67
N GLU A 292 7.42 -1.85 30.64
CA GLU A 292 7.09 -2.08 32.05
C GLU A 292 5.58 -2.06 32.29
N ASN A 293 5.11 -2.98 33.14
CA ASN A 293 3.71 -2.98 33.58
C ASN A 293 3.47 -1.76 34.49
N CYS A 294 2.80 -0.75 33.95
CA CYS A 294 2.45 0.47 34.67
C CYS A 294 1.28 0.31 35.65
N GLY A 295 0.71 -0.89 35.77
CA GLY A 295 -0.42 -1.17 36.65
C GLY A 295 -1.78 -0.68 36.10
N THR A 296 -1.81 -0.09 34.93
CA THR A 296 -3.04 0.29 34.23
C THR A 296 -3.56 -0.87 33.37
N GLY A 297 -4.85 -0.83 33.03
CA GLY A 297 -5.45 -1.73 32.03
C GLY A 297 -4.99 -1.39 30.61
N GLY A 298 -5.33 -2.26 29.67
CA GLY A 298 -5.13 -2.04 28.23
C GLY A 298 -6.45 -1.66 27.53
N ILE A 299 -6.34 -1.23 26.26
CA ILE A 299 -7.48 -1.00 25.38
C ILE A 299 -7.40 -1.92 24.17
N ILE A 300 -8.52 -2.52 23.77
CA ILE A 300 -8.69 -3.37 22.59
C ILE A 300 -9.86 -2.81 21.78
N VAL A 301 -9.58 -2.24 20.61
CA VAL A 301 -10.60 -1.66 19.74
C VAL A 301 -10.99 -2.67 18.65
N VAL A 302 -12.29 -2.98 18.55
CA VAL A 302 -12.85 -3.91 17.57
C VAL A 302 -13.92 -3.20 16.75
N GLY A 303 -13.58 -2.77 15.53
CA GLY A 303 -14.48 -2.06 14.62
C GLY A 303 -14.89 -2.84 13.38
N SER A 304 -14.21 -3.94 13.07
CA SER A 304 -14.51 -4.74 11.87
C SER A 304 -15.68 -5.69 12.08
N HIS A 305 -16.54 -5.81 11.05
CA HIS A 305 -17.72 -6.69 11.01
C HIS A 305 -17.49 -7.96 10.15
N THR A 306 -16.25 -8.27 9.75
CA THR A 306 -15.95 -9.49 8.98
C THR A 306 -16.17 -10.74 9.83
N LYS A 307 -16.49 -11.88 9.20
CA LYS A 307 -16.65 -13.19 9.88
C LYS A 307 -15.43 -13.54 10.75
N LYS A 308 -14.22 -13.22 10.26
CA LYS A 308 -12.98 -13.48 11.01
C LYS A 308 -12.93 -12.66 12.30
N THR A 309 -13.23 -11.37 12.23
CA THR A 309 -13.23 -10.50 13.42
C THR A 309 -14.32 -10.89 14.40
N THR A 310 -15.51 -11.26 13.92
CA THR A 310 -16.58 -11.78 14.79
C THR A 310 -16.12 -13.02 15.56
N SER A 311 -15.47 -13.98 14.87
CA SER A 311 -14.93 -15.17 15.53
C SER A 311 -13.81 -14.84 16.54
N GLN A 312 -12.98 -13.85 16.26
CA GLN A 312 -11.95 -13.37 17.19
C GLN A 312 -12.58 -12.71 18.42
N LEU A 313 -13.63 -11.90 18.24
CA LEU A 313 -14.35 -11.26 19.33
C LEU A 313 -15.03 -12.30 20.26
N GLU A 314 -15.67 -13.34 19.67
CA GLU A 314 -16.25 -14.42 20.48
C GLU A 314 -15.19 -15.18 21.29
N ALA A 315 -14.01 -15.42 20.71
CA ALA A 315 -12.89 -15.99 21.46
C ALA A 315 -12.40 -15.05 22.56
N LEU A 316 -12.30 -13.75 22.29
CA LEU A 316 -11.90 -12.74 23.27
C LEU A 316 -12.86 -12.66 24.47
N LYS A 317 -14.16 -12.82 24.25
CA LYS A 317 -15.19 -12.85 25.32
C LYS A 317 -14.99 -13.98 26.34
N THR A 318 -14.22 -15.02 25.98
CA THR A 318 -13.88 -16.10 26.91
C THR A 318 -12.70 -15.79 27.82
N VAL A 319 -11.98 -14.69 27.59
CA VAL A 319 -10.82 -14.27 28.38
C VAL A 319 -11.29 -13.53 29.63
N GLU A 320 -10.88 -14.02 30.80
CA GLU A 320 -11.22 -13.38 32.07
C GLU A 320 -10.47 -12.05 32.26
N GLY A 321 -11.09 -11.11 32.96
CA GLY A 321 -10.47 -9.82 33.29
C GLY A 321 -10.63 -8.73 32.24
N ILE A 322 -11.32 -9.01 31.13
CA ILE A 322 -11.66 -8.01 30.12
C ILE A 322 -13.08 -7.51 30.33
N ARG A 323 -13.29 -6.22 30.17
CA ARG A 323 -14.61 -5.59 30.15
C ARG A 323 -14.92 -5.11 28.73
N PHE A 324 -16.15 -5.33 28.29
CA PHE A 324 -16.61 -4.94 26.97
C PHE A 324 -17.53 -3.72 27.10
N ILE A 325 -17.21 -2.71 26.32
CA ILE A 325 -18.03 -1.50 26.14
C ILE A 325 -18.46 -1.48 24.69
N GLU A 326 -19.76 -1.42 24.44
CA GLU A 326 -20.30 -1.30 23.10
C GLU A 326 -20.42 0.19 22.74
N PHE A 327 -19.81 0.58 21.62
CA PHE A 327 -19.92 1.91 21.04
C PHE A 327 -20.98 1.90 19.95
N ASN A 328 -22.05 2.65 20.13
CA ASN A 328 -23.15 2.72 19.17
C ASN A 328 -22.82 3.64 17.99
N SER A 329 -22.20 3.10 16.96
CA SER A 329 -21.80 3.84 15.75
C SER A 329 -22.99 4.33 14.91
N ASP A 330 -24.21 3.76 15.07
CA ASP A 330 -25.38 4.19 14.31
C ASP A 330 -25.84 5.62 14.70
N LEU A 331 -25.40 6.10 15.85
CA LEU A 331 -25.68 7.47 16.30
C LEU A 331 -24.95 8.53 15.47
N VAL A 332 -24.01 8.17 14.61
CA VAL A 332 -23.27 9.11 13.73
C VAL A 332 -24.19 10.01 12.89
N LEU A 333 -25.43 9.60 12.66
CA LEU A 333 -26.44 10.39 11.95
C LEU A 333 -27.12 11.47 12.81
N ASP A 334 -26.89 11.47 14.13
CA ASP A 334 -27.41 12.43 15.12
C ASP A 334 -26.21 12.99 15.92
N GLU A 335 -25.71 14.14 15.49
CA GLU A 335 -24.48 14.73 16.03
C GLU A 335 -24.47 14.87 17.54
N GLU A 336 -25.59 15.33 18.14
CA GLU A 336 -25.69 15.55 19.58
C GLU A 336 -25.58 14.23 20.36
N LYS A 337 -26.35 13.22 19.96
CA LYS A 337 -26.28 11.89 20.58
C LYS A 337 -24.97 11.18 20.35
N PHE A 338 -24.36 11.39 19.18
CA PHE A 338 -23.06 10.82 18.88
C PHE A 338 -21.97 11.38 19.79
N GLN A 339 -21.96 12.69 20.05
CA GLN A 339 -21.03 13.31 20.98
C GLN A 339 -21.27 12.88 22.45
N GLU A 340 -22.54 12.68 22.84
CA GLU A 340 -22.87 12.13 24.15
C GLU A 340 -22.35 10.69 24.30
N GLU A 341 -22.51 9.85 23.27
CA GLU A 341 -22.00 8.46 23.24
C GLU A 341 -20.48 8.43 23.35
N ILE A 342 -19.77 9.24 22.55
CA ILE A 342 -18.31 9.37 22.62
C ILE A 342 -17.87 9.72 24.05
N SER A 343 -18.48 10.73 24.66
CA SER A 343 -18.14 11.17 26.01
C SER A 343 -18.42 10.11 27.06
N SER A 344 -19.52 9.38 26.93
CA SER A 344 -19.90 8.29 27.81
C SER A 344 -18.90 7.12 27.75
N VAL A 345 -18.53 6.69 26.54
CA VAL A 345 -17.60 5.58 26.32
C VAL A 345 -16.22 5.94 26.85
N ILE A 346 -15.69 7.12 26.53
CA ILE A 346 -14.39 7.60 27.04
C ILE A 346 -14.37 7.58 28.57
N SER A 347 -15.41 8.09 29.23
CA SER A 347 -15.46 8.11 30.69
C SER A 347 -15.45 6.71 31.31
N GLN A 348 -16.14 5.75 30.70
CA GLN A 348 -16.13 4.35 31.15
C GLN A 348 -14.77 3.70 30.95
N GLU A 349 -14.13 3.93 29.81
CA GLU A 349 -12.79 3.41 29.49
C GLU A 349 -11.74 3.96 30.48
N GLU A 350 -11.71 5.26 30.71
CA GLU A 350 -10.77 5.90 31.64
C GLU A 350 -10.91 5.35 33.07
N GLU A 351 -12.14 5.16 33.55
CA GLU A 351 -12.39 4.59 34.87
C GLU A 351 -11.84 3.16 34.97
N LEU A 352 -12.15 2.29 34.01
CA LEU A 352 -11.75 0.89 34.04
C LEU A 352 -10.24 0.71 33.83
N ILE A 353 -9.64 1.40 32.87
CA ILE A 353 -8.21 1.36 32.59
C ILE A 353 -7.42 1.88 33.80
N GLY A 354 -7.88 2.96 34.44
CA GLY A 354 -7.27 3.50 35.63
C GLY A 354 -7.28 2.53 36.83
N ARG A 355 -8.21 1.57 36.82
CA ARG A 355 -8.30 0.48 37.84
C ARG A 355 -7.50 -0.77 37.44
N GLY A 356 -6.76 -0.76 36.35
CA GLY A 356 -6.00 -1.90 35.85
C GLY A 356 -6.83 -2.94 35.08
N VAL A 357 -8.07 -2.58 34.66
CA VAL A 357 -8.95 -3.44 33.87
C VAL A 357 -8.75 -3.16 32.38
N THR A 358 -8.55 -4.20 31.59
CA THR A 358 -8.51 -4.10 30.12
C THR A 358 -9.95 -4.00 29.57
N VAL A 359 -10.17 -3.08 28.64
CA VAL A 359 -11.45 -2.85 27.94
C VAL A 359 -11.31 -3.06 26.46
#